data_b9286583f9678594b810cb0995bcc445
#
_entry.id   b9286583f9678594b810cb0995bcc445
#
_cell.length_a   1.000
_cell.length_b   1.000
_cell.length_c   1.000
_cell.angle_alpha   90.00
_cell.angle_beta   90.00
_cell.angle_gamma   90.00
#
_symmetry.space_group_name_H-M   'P 1'
#
loop_
_entity.id
_entity.type
_entity.pdbx_description
1 polymer ?
#
loop_
_entity_poly.entity_id
_entity_poly.type
_entity_poly.pdbx_seq_one_letter_code
_entity_poly.pdbx_strand_id
1 'polypeptide(L)'
;MTTPRILAFGGSLRRDSFNQKLAAIAAAGAREAGAEVTLVSLRDFPLPLFDADLEAESGKPENAKKLKALFSGHHGVIIASPEYNSSVTAALKNALDWISRQDSDGEPALSAITGKTAVLCSASPGGLGGLRGLVHLRAILGNIGVTVLPDQVAVGSAHSEFRDDGTLTDDKQSARVRGLGASLAKHLAKLLA
;
A
#
# COMPACT_ATOMS: atom_id res chain seq x y z
N MET A 1 -20.22 -8.28 -14.43
CA MET A 1 -19.09 -7.36 -14.15
C MET A 1 -18.30 -7.94 -12.99
N THR A 2 -16.99 -7.99 -13.10
CA THR A 2 -16.12 -8.50 -12.03
C THR A 2 -15.97 -7.44 -10.95
N THR A 3 -16.22 -7.80 -9.68
CA THR A 3 -16.02 -6.87 -8.54
C THR A 3 -14.53 -6.56 -8.36
N PRO A 4 -14.13 -5.28 -8.30
CA PRO A 4 -12.75 -4.89 -8.00
C PRO A 4 -12.31 -5.41 -6.63
N ARG A 5 -11.17 -6.10 -6.57
CA ARG A 5 -10.53 -6.52 -5.33
C ARG A 5 -9.32 -5.66 -5.06
N ILE A 6 -9.27 -5.02 -3.89
CA ILE A 6 -8.23 -4.05 -3.52
C ILE A 6 -7.56 -4.49 -2.23
N LEU A 7 -6.23 -4.57 -2.24
CA LEU A 7 -5.41 -4.77 -1.05
C LEU A 7 -5.04 -3.39 -0.47
N ALA A 8 -5.26 -3.18 0.83
CA ALA A 8 -4.94 -1.92 1.50
C ALA A 8 -4.02 -2.17 2.70
N PHE A 9 -2.99 -1.34 2.88
CA PHE A 9 -2.09 -1.43 4.03
C PHE A 9 -1.29 -0.16 4.26
N GLY A 10 -0.82 0.00 5.50
CA GLY A 10 0.17 1.01 5.88
C GLY A 10 1.59 0.46 5.81
N GLY A 11 2.53 1.23 5.23
CA GLY A 11 3.95 0.87 5.12
C GLY A 11 4.74 1.00 6.44
N SER A 12 4.13 0.68 7.58
CA SER A 12 4.69 0.85 8.92
C SER A 12 4.54 -0.39 9.76
N LEU A 13 5.53 -0.66 10.61
CA LEU A 13 5.46 -1.72 11.62
C LEU A 13 5.03 -1.20 13.01
N ARG A 14 4.74 0.10 13.16
CA ARG A 14 4.26 0.66 14.43
C ARG A 14 2.86 0.13 14.74
N ARG A 15 2.61 -0.24 16.02
CA ARG A 15 1.30 -0.74 16.49
C ARG A 15 0.20 0.30 16.26
N ASP A 16 0.44 1.54 16.64
CA ASP A 16 -0.48 2.67 16.45
C ASP A 16 0.03 3.57 15.31
N SER A 17 -0.03 3.06 14.08
CA SER A 17 0.46 3.74 12.90
C SER A 17 -0.59 4.66 12.30
N PHE A 18 -0.32 5.95 12.18
CA PHE A 18 -1.15 6.91 11.44
C PHE A 18 -1.38 6.46 9.99
N ASN A 19 -0.38 5.86 9.35
CA ASN A 19 -0.53 5.37 8.00
C ASN A 19 -1.42 4.12 7.91
N GLN A 20 -1.46 3.27 8.95
CA GLN A 20 -2.45 2.18 8.98
C GLN A 20 -3.88 2.71 9.14
N LYS A 21 -4.08 3.73 9.99
CA LYS A 21 -5.36 4.44 10.13
C LYS A 21 -5.77 5.09 8.79
N LEU A 22 -4.82 5.74 8.12
CA LEU A 22 -5.06 6.40 6.83
C LEU A 22 -5.44 5.38 5.72
N ALA A 23 -4.76 4.23 5.67
CA ALA A 23 -5.12 3.14 4.75
C ALA A 23 -6.54 2.63 5.00
N ALA A 24 -6.97 2.54 6.27
CA ALA A 24 -8.32 2.13 6.63
C ALA A 24 -9.39 3.15 6.14
N ILE A 25 -9.11 4.45 6.23
CA ILE A 25 -10.00 5.50 5.73
C ILE A 25 -10.15 5.41 4.20
N ALA A 26 -9.05 5.24 3.47
CA ALA A 26 -9.08 5.07 2.02
C ALA A 26 -9.80 3.77 1.62
N ALA A 27 -9.57 2.67 2.36
CA ALA A 27 -10.26 1.40 2.19
C ALA A 27 -11.78 1.52 2.36
N ALA A 28 -12.24 2.32 3.33
CA ALA A 28 -13.66 2.58 3.51
C ALA A 28 -14.27 3.26 2.27
N GLY A 29 -13.60 4.27 1.70
CA GLY A 29 -14.06 4.91 0.47
C GLY A 29 -14.10 3.96 -0.74
N ALA A 30 -13.16 3.01 -0.83
CA ALA A 30 -13.19 1.99 -1.88
C ALA A 30 -14.37 1.02 -1.72
N ARG A 31 -14.69 0.58 -0.48
CA ARG A 31 -15.84 -0.27 -0.19
C ARG A 31 -17.16 0.42 -0.53
N GLU A 32 -17.30 1.70 -0.18
CA GLU A 32 -18.48 2.51 -0.52
C GLU A 32 -18.68 2.67 -2.03
N ALA A 33 -17.58 2.61 -2.80
CA ALA A 33 -17.61 2.63 -4.26
C ALA A 33 -17.79 1.23 -4.88
N GLY A 34 -18.09 0.19 -4.09
CA GLY A 34 -18.43 -1.15 -4.55
C GLY A 34 -17.26 -2.12 -4.71
N ALA A 35 -16.07 -1.81 -4.18
CA ALA A 35 -14.94 -2.76 -4.19
C ALA A 35 -14.94 -3.68 -2.97
N GLU A 36 -14.43 -4.90 -3.17
CA GLU A 36 -13.99 -5.78 -2.07
C GLU A 36 -12.60 -5.31 -1.61
N VAL A 37 -12.44 -5.04 -0.31
CA VAL A 37 -11.16 -4.54 0.21
C VAL A 37 -10.66 -5.41 1.35
N THR A 38 -9.46 -5.96 1.15
CA THR A 38 -8.67 -6.63 2.19
C THR A 38 -7.71 -5.62 2.82
N LEU A 39 -7.94 -5.30 4.08
CA LEU A 39 -7.05 -4.43 4.86
C LEU A 39 -6.14 -5.29 5.72
N VAL A 40 -4.84 -5.16 5.56
CA VAL A 40 -3.82 -5.90 6.32
C VAL A 40 -2.82 -4.96 6.98
N SER A 41 -2.04 -5.49 7.91
CA SER A 41 -0.90 -4.79 8.51
C SER A 41 0.39 -5.52 8.13
N LEU A 42 1.43 -4.79 7.72
CA LEU A 42 2.75 -5.40 7.48
C LEU A 42 3.35 -6.03 8.75
N ARG A 43 2.86 -5.67 9.94
CA ARG A 43 3.25 -6.31 11.20
C ARG A 43 2.87 -7.77 11.29
N ASP A 44 1.80 -8.18 10.59
CA ASP A 44 1.30 -9.55 10.59
C ASP A 44 2.16 -10.46 9.68
N PHE A 45 3.07 -9.85 8.92
CA PHE A 45 4.00 -10.51 8.01
C PHE A 45 5.45 -10.13 8.33
N PRO A 46 6.00 -10.54 9.50
CA PRO A 46 7.39 -10.27 9.80
C PRO A 46 8.30 -10.94 8.76
N LEU A 47 9.22 -10.14 8.20
CA LEU A 47 10.15 -10.53 7.15
C LEU A 47 11.58 -10.21 7.58
N PRO A 48 12.55 -11.11 7.34
CA PRO A 48 13.95 -10.73 7.40
C PRO A 48 14.24 -9.67 6.33
N LEU A 49 15.34 -8.93 6.47
CA LEU A 49 15.81 -8.10 5.36
C LEU A 49 16.06 -8.99 4.16
N PHE A 50 15.67 -8.50 2.97
CA PHE A 50 15.91 -9.23 1.74
C PHE A 50 17.42 -9.40 1.54
N ASP A 51 17.81 -10.63 1.33
CA ASP A 51 19.18 -11.07 1.07
C ASP A 51 19.08 -12.22 0.05
N ALA A 52 19.80 -12.07 -1.06
CA ALA A 52 19.77 -13.06 -2.13
C ALA A 52 20.44 -14.38 -1.72
N ASP A 53 21.45 -14.34 -0.85
CA ASP A 53 22.12 -15.54 -0.34
C ASP A 53 21.18 -16.28 0.62
N LEU A 54 20.48 -15.55 1.50
CA LEU A 54 19.45 -16.13 2.37
C LEU A 54 18.32 -16.79 1.54
N GLU A 55 17.87 -16.14 0.46
CA GLU A 55 16.87 -16.69 -0.44
C GLU A 55 17.35 -17.98 -1.11
N ALA A 56 18.60 -17.99 -1.57
CA ALA A 56 19.20 -19.17 -2.23
C ALA A 56 19.39 -20.36 -1.26
N GLU A 57 19.79 -20.10 -0.02
CA GLU A 57 20.04 -21.12 0.99
C GLU A 57 18.77 -21.68 1.63
N SER A 58 17.81 -20.82 1.95
CA SER A 58 16.65 -21.14 2.80
C SER A 58 15.30 -21.00 2.06
N GLY A 59 15.32 -20.49 0.83
CA GLY A 59 14.13 -20.19 0.07
C GLY A 59 13.42 -18.92 0.57
N LYS A 60 12.31 -18.62 -0.08
CA LYS A 60 11.48 -17.45 0.28
C LYS A 60 10.78 -17.67 1.63
N PRO A 61 10.83 -16.71 2.57
CA PRO A 61 10.12 -16.79 3.85
C PRO A 61 8.61 -17.01 3.66
N GLU A 62 7.99 -17.78 4.57
CA GLU A 62 6.57 -18.12 4.47
C GLU A 62 5.68 -16.87 4.47
N ASN A 63 6.02 -15.84 5.27
CA ASN A 63 5.27 -14.59 5.27
C ASN A 63 5.43 -13.79 3.97
N ALA A 64 6.54 -13.93 3.25
CA ALA A 64 6.71 -13.33 1.92
C ALA A 64 5.78 -14.02 0.90
N LYS A 65 5.66 -15.35 0.95
CA LYS A 65 4.73 -16.12 0.11
C LYS A 65 3.27 -15.71 0.38
N LYS A 66 2.88 -15.61 1.67
CA LYS A 66 1.55 -15.15 2.07
C LYS A 66 1.23 -13.74 1.56
N LEU A 67 2.17 -12.81 1.74
CA LEU A 67 1.99 -11.43 1.29
C LEU A 67 1.92 -11.35 -0.25
N LYS A 68 2.77 -12.10 -0.96
CA LYS A 68 2.75 -12.22 -2.42
C LYS A 68 1.41 -12.78 -2.91
N ALA A 69 0.87 -13.81 -2.26
CA ALA A 69 -0.44 -14.37 -2.60
C ALA A 69 -1.57 -13.33 -2.45
N LEU A 70 -1.52 -12.48 -1.41
CA LEU A 70 -2.44 -11.35 -1.27
C LEU A 70 -2.31 -10.38 -2.46
N PHE A 71 -1.10 -9.99 -2.83
CA PHE A 71 -0.92 -9.13 -4.00
C PHE A 71 -1.47 -9.79 -5.27
N SER A 72 -1.17 -11.07 -5.52
CA SER A 72 -1.66 -11.80 -6.69
C SER A 72 -3.19 -11.89 -6.74
N GLY A 73 -3.84 -12.02 -5.59
CA GLY A 73 -5.29 -12.14 -5.48
C GLY A 73 -6.08 -10.83 -5.69
N HIS A 74 -5.41 -9.68 -5.79
CA HIS A 74 -6.06 -8.36 -5.87
C HIS A 74 -5.72 -7.64 -7.17
N HIS A 75 -6.65 -6.81 -7.67
CA HIS A 75 -6.49 -6.04 -8.91
C HIS A 75 -5.76 -4.72 -8.68
N GLY A 76 -5.89 -4.15 -7.49
CA GLY A 76 -5.25 -2.88 -7.13
C GLY A 76 -4.81 -2.80 -5.68
N VAL A 77 -4.04 -1.75 -5.36
CA VAL A 77 -3.48 -1.57 -4.03
C VAL A 77 -3.66 -0.14 -3.52
N ILE A 78 -3.99 0.00 -2.25
CA ILE A 78 -3.96 1.26 -1.49
C ILE A 78 -2.76 1.18 -0.57
N ILE A 79 -1.78 2.09 -0.75
CA ILE A 79 -0.58 2.13 0.08
C ILE A 79 -0.51 3.48 0.81
N ALA A 80 -0.60 3.44 2.14
CA ALA A 80 -0.31 4.58 2.98
C ALA A 80 1.12 4.47 3.50
N SER A 81 2.03 5.27 2.92
CA SER A 81 3.48 5.16 3.19
C SER A 81 3.97 6.23 4.14
N PRO A 82 4.50 5.87 5.32
CA PRO A 82 5.28 6.83 6.10
C PRO A 82 6.51 7.32 5.33
N GLU A 83 7.00 8.49 5.71
CA GLU A 83 8.27 9.01 5.24
C GLU A 83 9.33 8.86 6.34
N TYR A 84 10.40 8.13 6.07
CA TYR A 84 11.58 8.02 6.93
C TYR A 84 12.78 8.60 6.17
N ASN A 85 13.40 9.65 6.73
CA ASN A 85 14.56 10.31 6.13
C ASN A 85 14.32 10.69 4.65
N SER A 86 13.17 11.32 4.39
CA SER A 86 12.75 11.80 3.06
C SER A 86 12.47 10.69 2.02
N SER A 87 12.36 9.43 2.43
CA SER A 87 12.10 8.30 1.53
C SER A 87 11.06 7.34 2.11
N VAL A 88 10.86 6.21 1.45
CA VAL A 88 10.00 5.11 1.93
C VAL A 88 10.59 4.45 3.17
N THR A 89 9.76 3.76 3.94
CA THR A 89 10.25 2.99 5.08
C THR A 89 11.00 1.74 4.63
N ALA A 90 11.99 1.31 5.42
CA ALA A 90 12.67 0.04 5.20
C ALA A 90 11.69 -1.15 5.16
N ALA A 91 10.68 -1.14 6.03
CA ALA A 91 9.67 -2.21 6.08
C ALA A 91 8.86 -2.31 4.78
N LEU A 92 8.42 -1.17 4.21
CA LEU A 92 7.69 -1.15 2.94
C LEU A 92 8.59 -1.60 1.78
N LYS A 93 9.82 -1.06 1.71
CA LYS A 93 10.76 -1.42 0.65
C LYS A 93 11.08 -2.92 0.71
N ASN A 94 11.37 -3.44 1.90
CA ASN A 94 11.66 -4.85 2.12
C ASN A 94 10.49 -5.77 1.72
N ALA A 95 9.25 -5.38 2.06
CA ALA A 95 8.06 -6.12 1.64
C ALA A 95 7.95 -6.18 0.11
N LEU A 96 8.15 -5.04 -0.59
CA LEU A 96 8.15 -4.97 -2.05
C LEU A 96 9.26 -5.82 -2.66
N ASP A 97 10.45 -5.83 -2.07
CA ASP A 97 11.57 -6.64 -2.54
C ASP A 97 11.25 -8.14 -2.46
N TRP A 98 10.75 -8.61 -1.32
CA TRP A 98 10.38 -10.01 -1.15
C TRP A 98 9.24 -10.46 -2.08
N ILE A 99 8.17 -9.67 -2.24
CA ILE A 99 7.03 -10.05 -3.09
C ILE A 99 7.36 -9.99 -4.58
N SER A 100 8.40 -9.27 -4.98
CA SER A 100 8.88 -9.19 -6.35
C SER A 100 9.59 -10.46 -6.84
N ARG A 101 9.96 -11.36 -5.92
CA ARG A 101 10.69 -12.59 -6.23
C ARG A 101 9.78 -13.66 -6.81
N GLN A 102 10.32 -14.45 -7.74
CA GLN A 102 9.64 -15.63 -8.31
C GLN A 102 9.52 -16.73 -7.25
N ASP A 103 8.44 -17.51 -7.29
CA ASP A 103 8.25 -18.69 -6.44
C ASP A 103 8.77 -19.99 -7.11
N SER A 104 8.92 -19.96 -8.44
CA SER A 104 9.45 -21.07 -9.26
C SER A 104 10.11 -20.55 -10.53
N ASP A 105 10.96 -21.34 -11.14
CA ASP A 105 11.74 -21.00 -12.37
C ASP A 105 10.82 -20.64 -13.57
N GLY A 106 9.60 -21.13 -13.59
CA GLY A 106 8.63 -20.85 -14.69
C GLY A 106 7.74 -19.65 -14.45
N GLU A 107 7.80 -19.02 -13.28
CA GLU A 107 6.97 -17.88 -12.97
C GLU A 107 7.51 -16.61 -13.64
N PRO A 108 6.66 -15.79 -14.33
CA PRO A 108 7.11 -14.49 -14.83
C PRO A 108 7.62 -13.59 -13.71
N ALA A 109 8.71 -12.86 -13.96
CA ALA A 109 9.21 -11.87 -13.01
C ALA A 109 8.13 -10.84 -12.67
N LEU A 110 8.06 -10.43 -11.39
CA LEU A 110 7.11 -9.44 -10.90
C LEU A 110 5.61 -9.82 -11.09
N SER A 111 5.29 -11.10 -11.32
CA SER A 111 3.94 -11.59 -11.63
C SER A 111 2.86 -11.13 -10.66
N ALA A 112 3.19 -11.01 -9.37
CA ALA A 112 2.27 -10.55 -8.33
C ALA A 112 2.00 -9.04 -8.36
N ILE A 113 2.82 -8.26 -9.08
CA ILE A 113 2.84 -6.78 -8.97
C ILE A 113 2.49 -6.12 -10.30
N THR A 114 3.08 -6.59 -11.40
CA THR A 114 2.90 -6.00 -12.74
C THR A 114 1.43 -5.94 -13.13
N GLY A 115 1.02 -4.83 -13.74
CA GLY A 115 -0.34 -4.61 -14.23
C GLY A 115 -1.35 -4.18 -13.17
N LYS A 116 -0.95 -4.05 -11.91
CA LYS A 116 -1.85 -3.52 -10.86
C LYS A 116 -1.98 -2.01 -10.95
N THR A 117 -3.08 -1.49 -10.40
CA THR A 117 -3.29 -0.06 -10.21
C THR A 117 -3.16 0.30 -8.73
N ALA A 118 -2.51 1.42 -8.44
CA ALA A 118 -2.31 1.89 -7.07
C ALA A 118 -2.80 3.33 -6.84
N VAL A 119 -3.22 3.61 -5.61
CA VAL A 119 -3.34 4.96 -5.04
C VAL A 119 -2.46 5.07 -3.81
N LEU A 120 -1.90 6.27 -3.61
CA LEU A 120 -0.93 6.54 -2.57
C LEU A 120 -1.42 7.63 -1.62
N CYS A 121 -1.17 7.43 -0.34
CA CYS A 121 -1.32 8.47 0.67
C CYS A 121 -0.23 8.35 1.72
N SER A 122 -0.09 9.38 2.54
CA SER A 122 0.88 9.38 3.65
C SER A 122 0.39 10.23 4.81
N ALA A 123 0.85 9.90 6.01
CA ALA A 123 0.69 10.71 7.20
C ALA A 123 2.01 10.79 7.95
N SER A 124 2.37 12.00 8.39
CA SER A 124 3.60 12.25 9.16
C SER A 124 3.37 13.35 10.19
N PRO A 125 4.05 13.32 11.35
CA PRO A 125 4.06 14.44 12.29
C PRO A 125 4.58 15.75 11.70
N GLY A 126 5.46 15.69 10.69
CA GLY A 126 5.97 16.87 10.01
C GLY A 126 4.95 17.51 9.07
N GLY A 127 5.09 18.82 8.79
CA GLY A 127 4.15 19.61 7.98
C GLY A 127 3.98 19.14 6.52
N LEU A 128 4.98 18.45 5.93
CA LEU A 128 4.88 17.90 4.58
C LEU A 128 4.04 16.61 4.50
N GLY A 129 3.65 16.03 5.63
CA GLY A 129 2.79 14.85 5.66
C GLY A 129 3.37 13.58 5.02
N GLY A 130 4.67 13.55 4.71
CA GLY A 130 5.32 12.41 4.03
C GLY A 130 5.33 12.53 2.50
N LEU A 131 5.11 13.73 1.96
CA LEU A 131 5.01 13.97 0.50
C LEU A 131 6.24 13.50 -0.27
N ARG A 132 7.46 13.70 0.27
CA ARG A 132 8.72 13.32 -0.40
C ARG A 132 8.82 11.80 -0.56
N GLY A 133 8.42 11.05 0.49
CA GLY A 133 8.37 9.58 0.44
C GLY A 133 7.41 9.06 -0.64
N LEU A 134 6.28 9.76 -0.89
CA LEU A 134 5.34 9.38 -1.96
C LEU A 134 5.95 9.53 -3.36
N VAL A 135 6.81 10.53 -3.57
CA VAL A 135 7.53 10.69 -4.85
C VAL A 135 8.42 9.48 -5.13
N HIS A 136 9.19 9.04 -4.12
CA HIS A 136 10.03 7.85 -4.24
C HIS A 136 9.20 6.56 -4.43
N LEU A 137 8.11 6.42 -3.68
CA LEU A 137 7.24 5.25 -3.81
C LEU A 137 6.61 5.16 -5.19
N ARG A 138 6.17 6.29 -5.76
CA ARG A 138 5.63 6.35 -7.12
C ARG A 138 6.66 5.88 -8.16
N ALA A 139 7.92 6.32 -8.03
CA ALA A 139 9.00 5.89 -8.91
C ALA A 139 9.29 4.38 -8.78
N ILE A 140 9.35 3.85 -7.56
CA ILE A 140 9.54 2.41 -7.29
C ILE A 140 8.42 1.59 -7.96
N LEU A 141 7.16 1.95 -7.69
CA LEU A 141 6.00 1.21 -8.20
C LEU A 141 5.91 1.27 -9.73
N GLY A 142 6.17 2.43 -10.32
CA GLY A 142 6.20 2.58 -11.78
C GLY A 142 7.26 1.69 -12.42
N ASN A 143 8.46 1.62 -11.82
CA ASN A 143 9.55 0.77 -12.31
C ASN A 143 9.21 -0.74 -12.29
N ILE A 144 8.38 -1.19 -11.36
CA ILE A 144 7.95 -2.58 -11.24
C ILE A 144 6.58 -2.85 -11.89
N GLY A 145 6.14 -1.98 -12.80
CA GLY A 145 4.98 -2.20 -13.65
C GLY A 145 3.62 -1.90 -13.02
N VAL A 146 3.55 -1.08 -11.97
CA VAL A 146 2.29 -0.63 -11.35
C VAL A 146 1.85 0.70 -11.94
N THR A 147 0.60 0.80 -12.38
CA THR A 147 -0.03 2.08 -12.74
C THR A 147 -0.44 2.83 -11.49
N VAL A 148 0.25 3.93 -11.15
CA VAL A 148 -0.10 4.75 -9.99
C VAL A 148 -0.98 5.91 -10.43
N LEU A 149 -2.22 5.96 -9.94
CA LEU A 149 -3.14 7.06 -10.24
C LEU A 149 -2.55 8.42 -9.82
N PRO A 150 -2.86 9.51 -10.53
CA PRO A 150 -2.20 10.80 -10.31
C PRO A 150 -2.48 11.39 -8.93
N ASP A 151 -3.69 11.22 -8.42
CA ASP A 151 -4.10 11.80 -7.14
C ASP A 151 -3.39 11.11 -5.96
N GLN A 152 -2.97 11.94 -5.00
CA GLN A 152 -2.39 11.49 -3.73
C GLN A 152 -2.74 12.47 -2.60
N VAL A 153 -2.71 11.99 -1.36
CA VAL A 153 -2.98 12.81 -0.17
C VAL A 153 -1.85 12.63 0.84
N ALA A 154 -1.28 13.75 1.29
CA ALA A 154 -0.31 13.80 2.38
C ALA A 154 -0.93 14.55 3.57
N VAL A 155 -0.98 13.90 4.74
CA VAL A 155 -1.54 14.43 5.98
C VAL A 155 -0.39 14.83 6.90
N GLY A 156 -0.15 16.15 7.00
CA GLY A 156 0.83 16.72 7.95
C GLY A 156 0.29 16.74 9.37
N SER A 157 1.15 17.06 10.32
CA SER A 157 0.78 17.20 11.75
C SER A 157 -0.06 16.01 12.29
N ALA A 158 0.27 14.80 11.87
CA ALA A 158 -0.56 13.62 12.07
C ALA A 158 -0.94 13.36 13.54
N HIS A 159 -0.12 13.81 14.49
CA HIS A 159 -0.40 13.67 15.92
C HIS A 159 -1.63 14.46 16.41
N SER A 160 -2.03 15.54 15.71
CA SER A 160 -3.23 16.33 15.98
C SER A 160 -4.38 16.08 15.02
N GLU A 161 -4.10 15.46 13.88
CA GLU A 161 -5.07 15.24 12.81
C GLU A 161 -5.88 13.95 12.96
N PHE A 162 -5.45 13.02 13.82
CA PHE A 162 -6.19 11.78 14.07
C PHE A 162 -6.84 11.80 15.45
N ARG A 163 -8.12 11.44 15.52
CA ARG A 163 -8.84 11.13 16.75
C ARG A 163 -8.42 9.75 17.27
N ASP A 164 -8.75 9.44 18.51
CA ASP A 164 -8.44 8.15 19.16
C ASP A 164 -9.07 6.96 18.40
N ASP A 165 -10.24 7.16 17.81
CA ASP A 165 -10.93 6.15 16.99
C ASP A 165 -10.30 5.93 15.60
N GLY A 166 -9.24 6.66 15.28
CA GLY A 166 -8.51 6.55 14.01
C GLY A 166 -9.10 7.38 12.86
N THR A 167 -10.15 8.15 13.08
CA THR A 167 -10.70 9.08 12.09
C THR A 167 -9.90 10.38 12.04
N LEU A 168 -9.99 11.11 10.92
CA LEU A 168 -9.40 12.45 10.82
C LEU A 168 -10.30 13.51 11.45
N THR A 169 -9.68 14.55 12.03
CA THR A 169 -10.37 15.69 12.62
C THR A 169 -10.98 16.60 11.57
N ASP A 170 -10.32 16.75 10.41
CA ASP A 170 -10.78 17.52 9.26
C ASP A 170 -11.61 16.63 8.32
N ASP A 171 -12.91 16.92 8.23
CA ASP A 171 -13.86 16.19 7.38
C ASP A 171 -13.54 16.34 5.87
N LYS A 172 -12.99 17.49 5.45
CA LYS A 172 -12.59 17.68 4.04
C LYS A 172 -11.38 16.81 3.70
N GLN A 173 -10.43 16.72 4.61
CA GLN A 173 -9.26 15.85 4.44
C GLN A 173 -9.68 14.39 4.46
N SER A 174 -10.59 14.01 5.37
CA SER A 174 -11.19 12.67 5.42
C SER A 174 -11.87 12.32 4.09
N ALA A 175 -12.70 13.22 3.55
CA ALA A 175 -13.35 13.03 2.26
C ALA A 175 -12.34 12.86 1.10
N ARG A 176 -11.23 13.62 1.09
CA ARG A 176 -10.17 13.47 0.09
C ARG A 176 -9.51 12.10 0.16
N VAL A 177 -9.21 11.60 1.36
CA VAL A 177 -8.60 10.28 1.55
C VAL A 177 -9.57 9.16 1.12
N ARG A 178 -10.85 9.24 1.51
CA ARG A 178 -11.89 8.30 1.03
C ARG A 178 -12.02 8.36 -0.49
N GLY A 179 -11.94 9.57 -1.07
CA GLY A 179 -11.97 9.82 -2.52
C GLY A 179 -10.88 9.07 -3.28
N LEU A 180 -9.67 8.91 -2.71
CA LEU A 180 -8.61 8.09 -3.34
C LEU A 180 -9.04 6.63 -3.50
N GLY A 181 -9.58 6.03 -2.44
CA GLY A 181 -10.08 4.65 -2.50
C GLY A 181 -11.22 4.48 -3.49
N ALA A 182 -12.17 5.42 -3.47
CA ALA A 182 -13.30 5.43 -4.40
C ALA A 182 -12.85 5.59 -5.87
N SER A 183 -11.83 6.44 -6.11
CA SER A 183 -11.24 6.63 -7.45
C SER A 183 -10.61 5.34 -7.97
N LEU A 184 -9.83 4.64 -7.12
CA LEU A 184 -9.24 3.35 -7.49
C LEU A 184 -10.32 2.30 -7.81
N ALA A 185 -11.34 2.18 -6.97
CA ALA A 185 -12.45 1.22 -7.19
C ALA A 185 -13.15 1.48 -8.53
N LYS A 186 -13.49 2.73 -8.81
CA LYS A 186 -14.13 3.14 -10.09
C LYS A 186 -13.23 2.90 -11.29
N HIS A 187 -11.93 3.17 -11.16
CA HIS A 187 -10.96 2.92 -12.24
C HIS A 187 -10.86 1.42 -12.55
N LEU A 188 -10.70 0.59 -11.53
CA LEU A 188 -10.64 -0.86 -11.67
C LEU A 188 -11.95 -1.44 -12.24
N ALA A 189 -13.12 -0.94 -11.82
CA ALA A 189 -14.39 -1.39 -12.36
C ALA A 189 -14.49 -1.17 -13.88
N LYS A 190 -13.90 -0.08 -14.41
CA LYS A 190 -13.84 0.17 -15.86
C LYS A 190 -12.85 -0.75 -16.58
N LEU A 191 -11.75 -1.12 -15.93
CA LEU A 191 -10.75 -2.02 -16.53
C LEU A 191 -11.21 -3.48 -16.54
N LEU A 192 -12.12 -3.86 -15.64
CA LEU A 192 -12.63 -5.23 -15.47
C LEU A 192 -14.00 -5.44 -16.16
N ALA A 193 -14.55 -4.41 -16.78
CA ALA A 193 -15.80 -4.46 -17.52
C ALA A 193 -15.59 -5.09 -18.91
#